data_6c78415917010cd1d023a3cc89ea2f84
#
_entry.id   6c78415917010cd1d023a3cc89ea2f84
#
_cell.length_a   1.000
_cell.length_b   1.000
_cell.length_c   1.000
_cell.angle_alpha   90.00
_cell.angle_beta   90.00
_cell.angle_gamma   90.00
#
_symmetry.space_group_name_H-M   'P 1'
#
loop_
_entity.id
_entity.type
_entity.pdbx_description
1 polymer ?
#
loop_
_entity_poly.entity_id
_entity_poly.type
_entity_poly.pdbx_seq_one_letter_code
_entity_poly.pdbx_strand_id
1 'polypeptide(L)'
;VTIMVLALTLTARGTQENTGSTESVKSTETVENTETVKGTETVESTETIENAEIIEAMVAESAAPQGTANVTPQMQPVEYTNLQQITLDSTWEYADHSKINTGAAVLYRAPEESGRKGIVIGVNAGHGTVGGSKVKTLCHPDGSAKVTGGSTAAGAMEAAAVSGGMTFQDGTPEREVTLRMAQILRDKLLSSGYDVLMLRDSEDVQLDNVARTVICNNVADCHIALH
;
A
#
# COMPACT_ATOMS: atom_id res chain seq x y z
N VAL A 1 2.98 -16.24 19.96
CA VAL A 1 3.70 -15.33 19.04
C VAL A 1 2.96 -15.40 17.73
N THR A 2 2.12 -14.39 17.44
CA THR A 2 1.36 -14.32 16.19
C THR A 2 2.26 -13.64 15.17
N ILE A 3 2.64 -14.35 14.12
CA ILE A 3 3.43 -13.81 13.01
C ILE A 3 2.48 -12.95 12.16
N MET A 4 2.71 -11.64 12.15
CA MET A 4 2.02 -10.70 11.27
C MET A 4 2.64 -10.82 9.87
N VAL A 5 1.87 -11.33 8.90
CA VAL A 5 2.32 -11.36 7.49
C VAL A 5 2.13 -9.95 6.92
N LEU A 6 3.24 -9.25 6.68
CA LEU A 6 3.26 -7.99 5.97
C LEU A 6 3.14 -8.28 4.47
N ALA A 7 1.97 -8.01 3.88
CA ALA A 7 1.81 -8.10 2.43
C ALA A 7 2.33 -6.81 1.79
N LEU A 8 3.53 -6.88 1.21
CA LEU A 8 4.11 -5.78 0.45
C LEU A 8 3.73 -5.95 -1.02
N THR A 9 2.85 -5.12 -1.54
CA THR A 9 2.55 -5.07 -2.99
C THR A 9 3.30 -3.90 -3.61
N LEU A 10 4.29 -4.21 -4.44
CA LEU A 10 5.06 -3.22 -5.20
C LEU A 10 4.50 -3.15 -6.62
N THR A 11 3.97 -1.98 -7.00
CA THR A 11 3.50 -1.73 -8.37
C THR A 11 4.39 -0.64 -9.00
N ALA A 12 5.15 -1.01 -10.01
CA ALA A 12 5.97 -0.07 -10.77
C ALA A 12 5.22 0.39 -12.03
N ARG A 13 5.28 1.68 -12.32
CA ARG A 13 4.72 2.26 -13.56
C ARG A 13 5.68 2.00 -14.72
N GLY A 14 5.28 1.10 -15.65
CA GLY A 14 5.96 0.95 -16.94
C GLY A 14 5.46 2.01 -17.93
N THR A 15 6.34 2.84 -18.47
CA THR A 15 6.04 3.67 -19.64
C THR A 15 5.95 2.76 -20.85
N GLN A 16 4.74 2.56 -21.37
CA GLN A 16 4.52 1.84 -22.62
C GLN A 16 4.51 2.84 -23.78
N GLU A 17 5.56 2.81 -24.59
CA GLU A 17 5.55 3.49 -25.88
C GLU A 17 4.60 2.76 -26.83
N ASN A 18 3.61 3.50 -27.34
CA ASN A 18 2.59 3.00 -28.25
C ASN A 18 3.12 3.08 -29.69
N THR A 19 3.52 1.93 -30.25
CA THR A 19 3.65 1.80 -31.72
C THR A 19 2.52 0.92 -32.21
N GLY A 20 1.58 1.53 -32.92
CA GLY A 20 0.44 0.84 -33.49
C GLY A 20 0.80 -0.16 -34.59
N SER A 21 0.11 -1.27 -34.62
CA SER A 21 -0.21 -2.01 -35.84
C SER A 21 -1.45 -2.87 -35.59
N THR A 22 -2.43 -2.67 -36.44
CA THR A 22 -3.67 -3.44 -36.57
C THR A 22 -3.39 -4.79 -37.19
N GLU A 23 -3.86 -5.87 -36.56
CA GLU A 23 -4.32 -7.06 -37.29
C GLU A 23 -5.34 -7.88 -36.48
N SER A 24 -6.48 -8.13 -37.15
CA SER A 24 -7.60 -8.90 -36.69
C SER A 24 -7.39 -10.37 -37.03
N VAL A 25 -7.46 -11.28 -36.06
CA VAL A 25 -7.71 -12.71 -36.34
C VAL A 25 -8.71 -13.28 -35.33
N LYS A 26 -9.79 -13.75 -35.89
CA LYS A 26 -10.87 -14.46 -35.26
C LYS A 26 -10.53 -15.96 -35.30
N SER A 27 -10.55 -16.67 -34.17
CA SER A 27 -10.80 -18.11 -34.19
C SER A 27 -11.34 -18.61 -32.85
N THR A 28 -12.47 -19.25 -32.98
CA THR A 28 -13.23 -20.02 -32.00
C THR A 28 -12.62 -21.43 -31.94
N GLU A 29 -12.28 -21.88 -30.73
CA GLU A 29 -12.25 -23.34 -30.49
C GLU A 29 -12.60 -23.66 -29.04
N THR A 30 -13.62 -24.47 -28.89
CA THR A 30 -14.12 -25.12 -27.68
C THR A 30 -13.36 -26.42 -27.50
N VAL A 31 -12.73 -26.66 -26.36
CA VAL A 31 -12.34 -28.02 -25.96
C VAL A 31 -12.63 -28.22 -24.48
N GLU A 32 -13.62 -29.06 -24.20
CA GLU A 32 -13.77 -29.73 -22.91
C GLU A 32 -12.64 -30.75 -22.75
N ASN A 33 -11.99 -30.76 -21.56
CA ASN A 33 -11.41 -32.02 -21.08
C ASN A 33 -11.30 -32.00 -19.56
N THR A 34 -12.02 -32.93 -18.98
CA THR A 34 -11.97 -33.35 -17.57
C THR A 34 -10.81 -34.32 -17.42
N GLU A 35 -9.80 -34.03 -16.63
CA GLU A 35 -8.93 -35.05 -16.07
C GLU A 35 -8.47 -34.70 -14.65
N THR A 36 -8.83 -35.60 -13.75
CA THR A 36 -8.40 -35.69 -12.35
C THR A 36 -7.01 -36.30 -12.34
N VAL A 37 -6.00 -35.56 -11.89
CA VAL A 37 -4.70 -36.16 -11.53
C VAL A 37 -4.29 -35.70 -10.12
N LYS A 38 -4.21 -36.71 -9.27
CA LYS A 38 -3.60 -36.73 -7.96
C LYS A 38 -2.08 -36.80 -8.16
N GLY A 39 -1.33 -35.79 -7.69
CA GLY A 39 0.12 -35.83 -7.74
C GLY A 39 0.69 -34.81 -6.77
N THR A 40 1.18 -35.33 -5.63
CA THR A 40 1.99 -34.60 -4.67
C THR A 40 3.41 -34.51 -5.25
N GLU A 41 3.85 -33.34 -5.67
CA GLU A 41 5.27 -33.10 -5.94
C GLU A 41 5.72 -31.92 -5.08
N THR A 42 6.65 -32.23 -4.19
CA THR A 42 7.42 -31.31 -3.37
C THR A 42 8.49 -30.69 -4.28
N VAL A 43 8.35 -29.42 -4.62
CA VAL A 43 9.42 -28.66 -5.26
C VAL A 43 10.16 -27.88 -4.16
N GLU A 44 11.31 -28.38 -3.75
CA GLU A 44 12.31 -27.61 -3.04
C GLU A 44 12.91 -26.56 -3.99
N SER A 45 12.58 -25.31 -3.80
CA SER A 45 13.32 -24.21 -4.41
C SER A 45 14.27 -23.60 -3.39
N THR A 46 15.55 -23.83 -3.60
CA THR A 46 16.70 -23.25 -2.89
C THR A 46 16.90 -21.79 -3.31
N GLU A 47 16.10 -20.87 -2.79
CA GLU A 47 16.36 -19.41 -2.82
C GLU A 47 16.02 -18.79 -1.47
N THR A 48 16.74 -19.19 -0.41
CA THR A 48 16.48 -18.69 0.95
C THR A 48 17.79 -18.49 1.72
N ILE A 49 18.75 -17.74 1.21
CA ILE A 49 19.95 -17.44 2.01
C ILE A 49 20.28 -15.93 2.12
N GLU A 50 19.84 -15.07 1.23
CA GLU A 50 20.22 -13.64 1.33
C GLU A 50 19.31 -12.77 2.22
N ASN A 51 18.09 -13.23 2.54
CA ASN A 51 17.17 -12.44 3.37
C ASN A 51 17.30 -12.74 4.89
N ALA A 52 17.99 -13.78 5.29
CA ALA A 52 18.16 -14.15 6.70
C ALA A 52 19.16 -13.23 7.42
N GLU A 53 20.23 -12.82 6.74
CA GLU A 53 21.26 -11.94 7.34
C GLU A 53 20.75 -10.52 7.63
N ILE A 54 19.81 -10.01 6.84
CA ILE A 54 19.22 -8.69 7.08
C ILE A 54 18.28 -8.71 8.30
N ILE A 55 17.61 -9.82 8.54
CA ILE A 55 16.70 -9.98 9.69
C ILE A 55 17.50 -10.21 10.97
N GLU A 56 18.60 -10.95 10.93
CA GLU A 56 19.47 -11.15 12.10
C GLU A 56 20.21 -9.87 12.50
N ALA A 57 20.61 -9.03 11.57
CA ALA A 57 21.19 -7.72 11.86
C ALA A 57 20.21 -6.77 12.56
N MET A 58 18.91 -6.87 12.27
CA MET A 58 17.87 -6.08 12.94
C MET A 58 17.48 -6.63 14.33
N VAL A 59 17.72 -7.91 14.60
CA VAL A 59 17.41 -8.55 15.90
C VAL A 59 18.59 -8.49 16.85
N ALA A 60 19.83 -8.46 16.35
CA ALA A 60 21.04 -8.41 17.20
C ALA A 60 21.23 -7.06 17.92
N GLU A 61 20.59 -5.97 17.46
CA GLU A 61 20.63 -4.67 18.15
C GLU A 61 19.64 -4.56 19.32
N SER A 62 18.85 -5.61 19.59
CA SER A 62 17.88 -5.68 20.70
C SER A 62 18.40 -6.29 21.99
N ALA A 63 19.65 -6.72 22.06
CA ALA A 63 20.23 -7.31 23.27
C ALA A 63 21.26 -6.37 23.93
N ALA A 64 20.78 -5.31 24.60
CA ALA A 64 21.60 -4.51 25.52
C ALA A 64 21.19 -4.76 26.99
N PRO A 65 22.11 -4.66 27.96
CA PRO A 65 21.96 -5.16 29.30
C PRO A 65 20.94 -4.39 30.13
N GLN A 66 20.23 -5.09 31.01
CA GLN A 66 19.29 -4.55 31.97
C GLN A 66 19.99 -3.58 32.93
N GLY A 67 19.66 -2.29 32.81
CA GLY A 67 20.09 -1.24 33.72
C GLY A 67 19.19 -0.02 33.57
N THR A 68 18.18 0.08 34.44
CA THR A 68 17.48 1.29 34.93
C THR A 68 17.43 2.52 34.03
N ALA A 69 16.34 2.71 33.36
CA ALA A 69 15.51 3.89 33.20
C ALA A 69 14.63 3.69 31.95
N ASN A 70 13.35 3.67 32.18
CA ASN A 70 12.32 3.61 31.15
C ASN A 70 12.31 4.95 30.37
N VAL A 71 13.28 5.13 29.48
CA VAL A 71 13.30 6.24 28.53
C VAL A 71 12.67 5.69 27.25
N THR A 72 11.34 5.79 27.16
CA THR A 72 10.67 5.76 25.86
C THR A 72 11.34 6.85 25.02
N PRO A 73 11.96 6.55 23.87
CA PRO A 73 12.45 7.60 23.00
C PRO A 73 11.24 8.43 22.57
N GLN A 74 11.09 9.62 23.18
CA GLN A 74 10.18 10.61 22.64
C GLN A 74 10.79 11.06 21.32
N MET A 75 10.29 10.48 20.23
CA MET A 75 10.54 11.06 18.90
C MET A 75 10.02 12.49 18.96
N GLN A 76 10.94 13.45 18.94
CA GLN A 76 10.58 14.86 18.77
C GLN A 76 9.80 14.96 17.46
N PRO A 77 8.67 15.67 17.43
CA PRO A 77 7.95 15.90 16.20
C PRO A 77 8.90 16.53 15.17
N VAL A 78 9.17 15.84 14.08
CA VAL A 78 9.90 16.44 12.96
C VAL A 78 8.96 17.42 12.29
N GLU A 79 9.27 18.70 12.35
CA GLU A 79 8.50 19.74 11.68
C GLU A 79 8.87 19.76 10.20
N TYR A 80 7.94 19.29 9.35
CA TYR A 80 8.12 19.30 7.90
C TYR A 80 7.64 20.63 7.33
N THR A 81 8.54 21.43 6.80
CA THR A 81 8.25 22.74 6.20
C THR A 81 7.90 22.68 4.71
N ASN A 82 8.20 21.57 4.05
CA ASN A 82 8.00 21.38 2.61
C ASN A 82 6.99 20.26 2.33
N LEU A 83 5.72 20.54 2.59
CA LEU A 83 4.61 19.62 2.34
C LEU A 83 3.54 20.27 1.45
N GLN A 84 2.84 19.44 0.68
CA GLN A 84 1.75 19.84 -0.20
C GLN A 84 0.55 18.91 -0.02
N GLN A 85 -0.64 19.47 0.13
CA GLN A 85 -1.88 18.69 0.08
C GLN A 85 -2.25 18.36 -1.37
N ILE A 86 -2.60 17.11 -1.62
CA ILE A 86 -3.01 16.58 -2.92
C ILE A 86 -4.44 16.07 -2.80
N THR A 87 -5.38 16.76 -3.38
CA THR A 87 -6.77 16.32 -3.51
C THR A 87 -6.95 15.50 -4.78
N LEU A 88 -8.02 14.71 -4.85
CA LEU A 88 -8.40 14.03 -6.08
C LEU A 88 -8.77 15.06 -7.15
N ASP A 89 -8.03 15.07 -8.25
CA ASP A 89 -8.36 15.91 -9.41
C ASP A 89 -9.42 15.22 -10.28
N SER A 90 -10.52 15.89 -10.51
CA SER A 90 -11.64 15.36 -11.30
C SER A 90 -11.32 15.10 -12.78
N THR A 91 -10.19 15.58 -13.26
CA THR A 91 -9.71 15.36 -14.64
C THR A 91 -8.88 14.08 -14.78
N TRP A 92 -8.47 13.47 -13.67
CA TRP A 92 -7.73 12.21 -13.70
C TRP A 92 -8.64 11.04 -14.07
N GLU A 93 -8.10 10.12 -14.84
CA GLU A 93 -8.80 8.91 -15.26
C GLU A 93 -9.36 8.15 -14.05
N TYR A 94 -10.64 7.74 -14.10
CA TYR A 94 -11.39 7.09 -13.02
C TYR A 94 -11.63 7.91 -11.74
N ALA A 95 -11.35 9.20 -11.71
CA ALA A 95 -11.61 10.02 -10.53
C ALA A 95 -13.11 10.06 -10.12
N ASP A 96 -14.00 10.01 -11.10
CA ASP A 96 -15.45 10.01 -10.95
C ASP A 96 -16.00 8.70 -10.34
N HIS A 97 -15.20 7.63 -10.29
CA HIS A 97 -15.55 6.37 -9.65
C HIS A 97 -15.41 6.40 -8.12
N SER A 98 -14.70 7.38 -7.58
CA SER A 98 -14.60 7.58 -6.12
C SER A 98 -15.93 8.06 -5.52
N LYS A 99 -16.24 7.60 -4.31
CA LYS A 99 -17.45 7.97 -3.54
C LYS A 99 -17.13 8.76 -2.27
N ILE A 100 -15.89 8.68 -1.76
CA ILE A 100 -15.42 9.43 -0.60
C ILE A 100 -14.08 10.07 -0.99
N ASN A 101 -14.10 11.37 -1.28
CA ASN A 101 -12.93 12.08 -1.85
C ASN A 101 -12.83 13.56 -1.40
N THR A 102 -13.38 13.88 -0.23
CA THR A 102 -13.33 15.24 0.30
C THR A 102 -12.04 15.55 1.08
N GLY A 103 -11.22 14.53 1.32
CA GLY A 103 -9.93 14.65 1.98
C GLY A 103 -8.78 14.90 1.02
N ALA A 104 -7.55 14.93 1.55
CA ALA A 104 -6.33 15.09 0.79
C ALA A 104 -5.25 14.11 1.27
N ALA A 105 -4.44 13.62 0.32
CA ALA A 105 -3.14 13.03 0.60
C ALA A 105 -2.13 14.15 0.90
N VAL A 106 -0.99 13.80 1.51
CA VAL A 106 0.06 14.77 1.84
C VAL A 106 1.37 14.35 1.16
N LEU A 107 1.87 15.21 0.29
CA LEU A 107 3.16 15.01 -0.36
C LEU A 107 4.25 15.73 0.44
N TYR A 108 5.20 14.97 0.96
CA TYR A 108 6.41 15.40 1.65
C TYR A 108 7.58 15.40 0.68
N ARG A 109 8.35 16.47 0.66
CA ARG A 109 9.59 16.54 -0.11
C ARG A 109 10.77 16.21 0.78
N ALA A 110 11.65 15.35 0.30
CA ALA A 110 12.90 15.06 1.00
C ALA A 110 13.76 16.33 1.09
N PRO A 111 14.46 16.56 2.22
CA PRO A 111 15.43 17.64 2.34
C PRO A 111 16.52 17.51 1.26
N GLU A 112 17.00 18.63 0.71
CA GLU A 112 18.06 18.64 -0.30
C GLU A 112 19.36 18.00 0.22
N GLU A 113 19.67 18.23 1.51
CA GLU A 113 20.83 17.66 2.20
C GLU A 113 20.78 16.13 2.32
N SER A 114 19.62 15.50 2.16
CA SER A 114 19.49 14.03 2.13
C SER A 114 19.91 13.40 0.80
N GLY A 115 20.36 14.19 -0.17
CA GLY A 115 20.65 13.72 -1.52
C GLY A 115 19.37 13.33 -2.27
N ARG A 116 18.43 14.26 -2.35
CA ARG A 116 17.09 14.06 -2.93
C ARG A 116 17.14 13.43 -4.30
N LYS A 117 16.40 12.33 -4.50
CA LYS A 117 16.41 11.47 -5.70
C LYS A 117 15.37 11.85 -6.75
N GLY A 118 14.40 12.70 -6.40
CA GLY A 118 13.29 13.05 -7.30
C GLY A 118 12.33 11.90 -7.57
N ILE A 119 12.34 10.85 -6.74
CA ILE A 119 11.44 9.71 -6.80
C ILE A 119 10.40 9.87 -5.69
N VAL A 120 9.13 9.72 -6.04
CA VAL A 120 8.00 9.81 -5.11
C VAL A 120 7.50 8.42 -4.74
N ILE A 121 7.55 8.09 -3.45
CA ILE A 121 7.03 6.83 -2.92
C ILE A 121 5.65 7.08 -2.31
N GLY A 122 4.60 6.48 -2.87
CA GLY A 122 3.26 6.48 -2.30
C GLY A 122 3.18 5.50 -1.13
N VAL A 123 2.80 5.98 0.06
CA VAL A 123 2.62 5.18 1.27
C VAL A 123 1.15 5.22 1.67
N ASN A 124 0.49 4.07 1.63
CA ASN A 124 -0.91 3.92 2.02
C ASN A 124 -1.01 3.20 3.37
N ALA A 125 -1.24 3.95 4.43
CA ALA A 125 -1.68 3.37 5.70
C ALA A 125 -3.10 2.84 5.53
N GLY A 126 -3.30 1.53 5.62
CA GLY A 126 -4.59 0.87 5.41
C GLY A 126 -5.68 1.40 6.35
N HIS A 127 -6.94 1.34 5.92
CA HIS A 127 -8.11 1.77 6.70
C HIS A 127 -8.19 3.29 6.96
N GLY A 128 -8.86 3.72 8.05
CA GLY A 128 -8.86 5.12 8.52
C GLY A 128 -9.66 6.10 7.63
N THR A 129 -10.84 5.67 7.14
CA THR A 129 -11.86 6.55 6.56
C THR A 129 -13.17 6.29 7.28
N VAL A 130 -13.61 7.27 8.07
CA VAL A 130 -14.85 7.16 8.85
C VAL A 130 -16.04 7.00 7.90
N GLY A 131 -16.88 5.99 8.17
CA GLY A 131 -18.02 5.65 7.32
C GLY A 131 -17.70 4.82 6.08
N GLY A 132 -16.44 4.63 5.73
CA GLY A 132 -15.99 3.91 4.52
C GLY A 132 -16.53 2.48 4.40
N SER A 133 -16.73 1.78 5.51
CA SER A 133 -17.29 0.41 5.51
C SER A 133 -18.76 0.35 5.12
N LYS A 134 -19.49 1.47 5.20
CA LYS A 134 -20.92 1.57 4.85
C LYS A 134 -21.16 1.96 3.39
N VAL A 135 -20.12 2.41 2.69
CA VAL A 135 -20.16 2.81 1.28
C VAL A 135 -19.55 1.70 0.44
N LYS A 136 -20.10 1.46 -0.74
CA LYS A 136 -19.56 0.54 -1.74
C LYS A 136 -18.91 1.33 -2.87
N THR A 137 -17.71 0.88 -3.28
CA THR A 137 -17.00 1.38 -4.47
C THR A 137 -16.53 0.21 -5.30
N LEU A 138 -16.04 0.48 -6.50
CA LEU A 138 -15.37 -0.53 -7.32
C LEU A 138 -14.18 -1.14 -6.59
N CYS A 139 -13.89 -2.41 -6.84
CA CYS A 139 -12.69 -3.10 -6.32
C CYS A 139 -11.41 -2.53 -6.93
N HIS A 140 -11.47 -2.17 -8.22
CA HIS A 140 -10.41 -1.49 -8.96
C HIS A 140 -10.99 -0.26 -9.68
N PRO A 141 -10.24 0.84 -9.82
CA PRO A 141 -10.74 2.05 -10.46
C PRO A 141 -11.24 1.83 -11.88
N ASP A 142 -10.61 0.95 -12.66
CA ASP A 142 -10.98 0.59 -14.02
C ASP A 142 -12.23 -0.30 -14.13
N GLY A 143 -12.85 -0.66 -13.00
CA GLY A 143 -14.00 -1.54 -12.93
C GLY A 143 -13.67 -3.03 -13.10
N SER A 144 -12.43 -3.43 -13.16
CA SER A 144 -12.06 -4.84 -13.19
C SER A 144 -12.41 -5.57 -11.87
N ALA A 145 -12.67 -6.86 -11.98
CA ALA A 145 -13.03 -7.68 -10.83
C ALA A 145 -11.83 -7.94 -9.92
N LYS A 146 -12.11 -8.10 -8.62
CA LYS A 146 -11.09 -8.49 -7.64
C LYS A 146 -10.49 -9.85 -7.98
N VAL A 147 -9.17 -9.92 -8.08
CA VAL A 147 -8.45 -11.16 -8.46
C VAL A 147 -8.37 -12.14 -7.29
N THR A 148 -8.07 -11.66 -6.08
CA THR A 148 -7.88 -12.51 -4.89
C THR A 148 -9.03 -12.39 -3.91
N GLY A 149 -9.32 -13.45 -3.16
CA GLY A 149 -10.30 -13.44 -2.08
C GLY A 149 -9.85 -12.63 -0.86
N GLY A 150 -10.60 -12.73 0.23
CA GLY A 150 -10.41 -12.05 1.50
C GLY A 150 -11.76 -11.68 2.09
N SER A 151 -11.89 -10.52 2.77
CA SER A 151 -13.17 -10.00 3.26
C SER A 151 -14.20 -9.73 2.15
N THR A 152 -13.72 -9.53 0.91
CA THR A 152 -14.52 -9.51 -0.31
C THR A 152 -14.05 -10.65 -1.20
N ALA A 153 -14.97 -11.43 -1.77
CA ALA A 153 -14.68 -12.61 -2.58
C ALA A 153 -13.91 -12.24 -3.85
N ALA A 154 -13.11 -13.18 -4.37
CA ALA A 154 -12.57 -13.09 -5.73
C ALA A 154 -13.72 -13.02 -6.75
N GLY A 155 -13.55 -12.28 -7.82
CA GLY A 155 -14.57 -12.01 -8.84
C GLY A 155 -15.55 -10.88 -8.48
N ALA A 156 -15.52 -10.33 -7.27
CA ALA A 156 -16.36 -9.21 -6.91
C ALA A 156 -15.95 -7.92 -7.66
N MET A 157 -16.96 -7.19 -8.15
CA MET A 157 -16.77 -5.88 -8.80
C MET A 157 -16.74 -4.74 -7.80
N GLU A 158 -17.40 -4.90 -6.65
CA GLU A 158 -17.52 -3.88 -5.61
C GLU A 158 -17.10 -4.42 -4.24
N ALA A 159 -16.56 -3.54 -3.43
CA ALA A 159 -16.18 -3.79 -2.05
C ALA A 159 -16.56 -2.60 -1.15
N ALA A 160 -16.32 -2.72 0.15
CA ALA A 160 -16.36 -1.55 1.03
C ALA A 160 -15.36 -0.50 0.55
N ALA A 161 -15.78 0.76 0.49
CA ALA A 161 -14.97 1.88 0.03
C ALA A 161 -13.65 1.98 0.81
N VAL A 162 -13.71 1.79 2.12
CA VAL A 162 -12.57 1.49 3.01
C VAL A 162 -13.07 0.59 4.13
N SER A 163 -12.49 -0.58 4.32
CA SER A 163 -12.85 -1.46 5.43
C SER A 163 -12.34 -0.89 6.77
N GLY A 164 -12.99 -1.30 7.88
CA GLY A 164 -12.62 -0.87 9.22
C GLY A 164 -11.29 -1.42 9.74
N GLY A 165 -10.78 -2.47 9.10
CA GLY A 165 -9.64 -3.26 9.60
C GLY A 165 -10.03 -4.22 10.71
N MET A 166 -9.03 -4.94 11.20
CA MET A 166 -9.16 -5.81 12.36
C MET A 166 -8.82 -5.07 13.66
N THR A 167 -9.05 -5.74 14.78
CA THR A 167 -8.63 -5.26 16.10
C THR A 167 -7.73 -6.32 16.71
N PHE A 168 -6.58 -5.91 17.25
CA PHE A 168 -5.65 -6.78 17.95
C PHE A 168 -6.23 -7.26 19.29
N GLN A 169 -5.61 -8.28 19.89
CA GLN A 169 -6.10 -8.85 21.15
C GLN A 169 -6.10 -7.88 22.34
N ASP A 170 -5.22 -6.87 22.30
CA ASP A 170 -5.14 -5.80 23.30
C ASP A 170 -6.17 -4.67 23.06
N GLY A 171 -6.99 -4.79 22.02
CA GLY A 171 -7.98 -3.79 21.65
C GLY A 171 -7.48 -2.73 20.68
N THR A 172 -6.20 -2.74 20.28
CA THR A 172 -5.64 -1.76 19.35
C THR A 172 -6.21 -1.98 17.94
N PRO A 173 -6.80 -0.96 17.30
CA PRO A 173 -7.29 -1.08 15.93
C PRO A 173 -6.13 -1.13 14.92
N GLU A 174 -6.27 -1.96 13.86
CA GLU A 174 -5.29 -2.05 12.77
C GLU A 174 -4.95 -0.69 12.15
N ARG A 175 -5.96 0.19 11.99
CA ARG A 175 -5.77 1.53 11.42
C ARG A 175 -4.76 2.39 12.21
N GLU A 176 -4.63 2.21 13.52
CA GLU A 176 -3.67 2.95 14.35
C GLU A 176 -2.25 2.43 14.13
N VAL A 177 -2.10 1.11 14.07
CA VAL A 177 -0.81 0.45 13.82
C VAL A 177 -0.30 0.81 12.42
N THR A 178 -1.14 0.68 11.39
CA THR A 178 -0.75 0.99 10.01
C THR A 178 -0.39 2.47 9.83
N LEU A 179 -1.08 3.39 10.50
CA LEU A 179 -0.74 4.82 10.47
C LEU A 179 0.64 5.06 11.09
N ARG A 180 0.89 4.51 12.27
CA ARG A 180 2.18 4.66 12.95
C ARG A 180 3.33 4.08 12.12
N MET A 181 3.14 2.89 11.54
CA MET A 181 4.11 2.28 10.64
C MET A 181 4.39 3.15 9.40
N ALA A 182 3.34 3.70 8.80
CA ALA A 182 3.45 4.57 7.63
C ALA A 182 4.23 5.86 7.95
N GLN A 183 4.00 6.47 9.11
CA GLN A 183 4.74 7.65 9.54
C GLN A 183 6.23 7.36 9.78
N ILE A 184 6.56 6.22 10.41
CA ILE A 184 7.95 5.79 10.58
C ILE A 184 8.61 5.52 9.22
N LEU A 185 7.90 4.86 8.30
CA LEU A 185 8.39 4.61 6.94
C LEU A 185 8.61 5.91 6.18
N ARG A 186 7.67 6.87 6.25
CA ARG A 186 7.82 8.21 5.67
C ARG A 186 9.15 8.85 6.11
N ASP A 187 9.42 8.88 7.42
CA ASP A 187 10.59 9.55 7.97
C ASP A 187 11.89 8.89 7.49
N LYS A 188 11.91 7.56 7.40
CA LYS A 188 13.05 6.81 6.86
C LYS A 188 13.25 7.04 5.35
N LEU A 189 12.19 7.10 4.58
CA LEU A 189 12.26 7.37 3.14
C LEU A 189 12.74 8.80 2.87
N LEU A 190 12.23 9.80 3.60
CA LEU A 190 12.65 11.18 3.48
C LEU A 190 14.15 11.33 3.83
N SER A 191 14.62 10.71 4.92
CA SER A 191 16.04 10.72 5.28
C SER A 191 16.94 10.01 4.27
N SER A 192 16.36 9.11 3.46
CA SER A 192 17.05 8.41 2.37
C SER A 192 16.94 9.14 1.01
N GLY A 193 16.38 10.35 0.99
CA GLY A 193 16.28 11.19 -0.21
C GLY A 193 15.09 10.91 -1.12
N TYR A 194 14.11 10.12 -0.68
CA TYR A 194 12.85 9.91 -1.43
C TYR A 194 11.79 10.92 -0.99
N ASP A 195 11.06 11.47 -1.94
CA ASP A 195 9.81 12.18 -1.66
C ASP A 195 8.73 11.16 -1.26
N VAL A 196 7.80 11.52 -0.38
CA VAL A 196 6.79 10.60 0.12
C VAL A 196 5.39 11.18 -0.03
N LEU A 197 4.52 10.47 -0.72
CA LEU A 197 3.09 10.74 -0.79
C LEU A 197 2.36 9.89 0.26
N MET A 198 1.99 10.49 1.38
CA MET A 198 1.15 9.84 2.39
C MET A 198 -0.31 9.88 1.92
N LEU A 199 -0.86 8.74 1.50
CA LEU A 199 -2.29 8.65 1.10
C LEU A 199 -3.23 8.74 2.30
N ARG A 200 -2.73 8.46 3.49
CA ARG A 200 -3.35 8.76 4.79
C ARG A 200 -2.26 9.12 5.80
N ASP A 201 -2.32 10.33 6.33
CA ASP A 201 -1.35 10.86 7.30
C ASP A 201 -1.97 11.25 8.64
N SER A 202 -3.25 10.97 8.83
CA SER A 202 -4.02 11.20 10.06
C SER A 202 -4.94 10.03 10.38
N GLU A 203 -5.61 10.06 11.51
CA GLU A 203 -6.54 8.99 11.93
C GLU A 203 -7.69 8.81 10.93
N ASP A 204 -8.22 9.91 10.41
CA ASP A 204 -9.27 9.92 9.39
C ASP A 204 -8.82 10.78 8.21
N VAL A 205 -8.82 10.18 7.02
CA VAL A 205 -8.72 10.89 5.76
C VAL A 205 -9.93 10.52 4.91
N GLN A 206 -10.74 11.48 4.53
CA GLN A 206 -11.93 11.23 3.72
C GLN A 206 -11.57 10.96 2.25
N LEU A 207 -10.80 9.86 2.04
CA LEU A 207 -10.43 9.28 0.75
C LEU A 207 -10.74 7.79 0.76
N ASP A 208 -11.53 7.31 -0.19
CA ASP A 208 -11.75 5.89 -0.41
C ASP A 208 -10.59 5.24 -1.18
N ASN A 209 -10.64 3.91 -1.31
CA ASN A 209 -9.57 3.16 -1.97
C ASN A 209 -9.42 3.55 -3.46
N VAL A 210 -10.50 3.93 -4.14
CA VAL A 210 -10.44 4.43 -5.53
C VAL A 210 -9.69 5.76 -5.59
N ALA A 211 -10.09 6.73 -4.75
CA ALA A 211 -9.40 8.02 -4.67
C ALA A 211 -7.91 7.86 -4.34
N ARG A 212 -7.57 7.02 -3.34
CA ARG A 212 -6.18 6.75 -2.97
C ARG A 212 -5.38 6.17 -4.13
N THR A 213 -5.97 5.22 -4.87
CA THR A 213 -5.33 4.59 -6.04
C THR A 213 -5.13 5.61 -7.16
N VAL A 214 -6.16 6.39 -7.49
CA VAL A 214 -6.07 7.40 -8.56
C VAL A 214 -5.04 8.49 -8.22
N ILE A 215 -5.05 9.02 -6.99
CA ILE A 215 -4.05 9.98 -6.53
C ILE A 215 -2.64 9.39 -6.63
N CYS A 216 -2.45 8.16 -6.15
CA CYS A 216 -1.15 7.49 -6.16
C CYS A 216 -0.64 7.28 -7.60
N ASN A 217 -1.50 6.81 -8.51
CA ASN A 217 -1.12 6.56 -9.91
C ASN A 217 -0.72 7.84 -10.67
N ASN A 218 -1.22 9.00 -10.27
CA ASN A 218 -0.91 10.26 -10.92
C ASN A 218 0.27 11.01 -10.29
N VAL A 219 0.64 10.71 -9.03
CA VAL A 219 1.60 11.51 -8.26
C VAL A 219 2.85 10.71 -7.86
N ALA A 220 2.75 9.39 -7.67
CA ALA A 220 3.84 8.57 -7.17
C ALA A 220 4.43 7.65 -8.26
N ASP A 221 5.73 7.36 -8.13
CA ASP A 221 6.45 6.42 -9.00
C ASP A 221 6.26 4.97 -8.54
N CYS A 222 6.06 4.74 -7.26
CA CYS A 222 5.73 3.43 -6.73
C CYS A 222 4.79 3.53 -5.52
N HIS A 223 4.11 2.42 -5.17
CA HIS A 223 3.10 2.36 -4.13
C HIS A 223 3.40 1.25 -3.12
N ILE A 224 3.35 1.59 -1.83
CA ILE A 224 3.47 0.66 -0.70
C ILE A 224 2.19 0.75 0.13
N ALA A 225 1.47 -0.36 0.27
CA ALA A 225 0.31 -0.47 1.15
C ALA A 225 0.67 -1.26 2.42
N LEU A 226 0.26 -0.73 3.57
CA LEU A 226 0.50 -1.32 4.89
C LEU A 226 -0.82 -1.81 5.49
N HIS A 227 -0.83 -3.08 5.90
CA HIS A 227 -1.95 -3.76 6.54
C HIS A 227 -1.48 -4.67 7.68
#